data_55613f5e43fc4727f1d5ab7c3eccc027
#
_entry.id   55613f5e43fc4727f1d5ab7c3eccc027
#
_cell.length_a   1.000
_cell.length_b   1.000
_cell.length_c   1.000
_cell.angle_alpha   90.00
_cell.angle_beta   90.00
_cell.angle_gamma   90.00
#
_symmetry.space_group_name_H-M   'P 1'
#
loop_
_entity.id
_entity.type
_entity.pdbx_description
1 polymer ?
#
loop_
_entity_poly.entity_id
_entity_poly.type
_entity_poly.pdbx_seq_one_letter_code
_entity_poly.pdbx_strand_id
1 'polypeptide(L)'
;MAPTRRTLLKRAGIAAVAGKLLKSDKASAQQAPQTQHATRQGQNASLRALTYCNLRTGLGVKLGERILDVARAGKELGVKVPATTDEVIAGKSIDGLRRVVEAAPRNATVVESAAQFGPCIVNPEKIIMLGFNYKKHVMEVKVPMPTAPVLFNKYNNALSAHRGTVSLPSKVAKKFDYEVELQVIMGKIARDVSEAEALNYVFGYATGNDFSARDLQLRDGRQGSQFMIGKTPDGFMPIGPYLVGAEIVGDPQNLAIECRVNGERRQSSNTSDMIFSVAKIIAYASSIFTLKPGDVFSTGTPEGVILGKPEAEQVWLKAGDEVACSVEKLGELRFQLA
;
A
#
# COMPACT_ATOMS: atom_id res chain seq x y z
N MET A 1 -34.84 -15.13 48.71
CA MET A 1 -34.13 -15.62 49.91
C MET A 1 -32.67 -15.74 49.58
N ALA A 2 -31.84 -14.81 50.08
CA ALA A 2 -30.37 -14.96 50.14
C ALA A 2 -30.00 -15.95 51.26
N PRO A 3 -28.77 -16.45 51.41
CA PRO A 3 -27.64 -15.65 51.87
C PRO A 3 -26.31 -15.99 51.19
N THR A 4 -25.42 -15.05 50.88
CA THR A 4 -24.31 -14.39 51.62
C THR A 4 -23.40 -15.26 52.52
N ARG A 5 -22.12 -14.99 52.29
CA ARG A 5 -20.97 -14.81 53.22
C ARG A 5 -19.77 -15.70 52.87
N ARG A 6 -18.64 -15.15 52.60
CA ARG A 6 -17.61 -14.38 53.34
C ARG A 6 -16.53 -15.24 53.95
N THR A 7 -15.29 -14.98 53.51
CA THR A 7 -14.06 -14.80 54.30
C THR A 7 -13.47 -15.98 55.09
N LEU A 8 -12.20 -16.29 54.81
CA LEU A 8 -11.20 -16.50 55.87
C LEU A 8 -9.78 -16.27 55.34
N LEU A 9 -9.15 -15.23 55.89
CA LEU A 9 -7.69 -15.01 55.98
C LEU A 9 -7.10 -15.83 57.12
N LYS A 10 -5.82 -16.27 56.99
CA LYS A 10 -4.79 -16.30 58.05
C LYS A 10 -3.52 -16.92 57.43
N ARG A 11 -2.41 -16.14 57.29
CA ARG A 11 -1.28 -15.90 58.22
C ARG A 11 -0.47 -17.16 58.51
N ALA A 12 0.79 -17.28 58.21
CA ALA A 12 2.02 -16.65 58.62
C ALA A 12 3.17 -17.64 58.40
N GLY A 13 4.37 -17.15 58.27
CA GLY A 13 5.58 -17.97 58.38
C GLY A 13 6.83 -17.35 57.74
N ILE A 14 7.47 -16.42 58.48
CA ILE A 14 8.79 -15.87 58.20
C ILE A 14 9.83 -16.95 58.61
N ALA A 15 10.76 -17.27 57.70
CA ALA A 15 12.06 -17.82 58.12
C ALA A 15 13.16 -17.26 57.23
N ALA A 16 13.98 -16.41 57.80
CA ALA A 16 15.26 -15.96 57.27
C ALA A 16 16.31 -17.04 57.45
N VAL A 17 17.08 -17.37 56.41
CA VAL A 17 18.37 -18.03 56.53
C VAL A 17 19.38 -17.30 55.69
N ALA A 18 20.48 -16.95 56.34
CA ALA A 18 21.60 -16.17 55.87
C ALA A 18 22.51 -16.90 54.88
N GLY A 19 23.01 -16.11 53.96
CA GLY A 19 24.42 -16.10 53.54
C GLY A 19 25.05 -17.32 52.88
N LYS A 20 25.30 -17.19 51.56
CA LYS A 20 26.61 -17.61 51.02
C LYS A 20 26.90 -16.80 49.77
N LEU A 21 27.99 -15.98 49.84
CA LEU A 21 28.66 -15.41 48.67
C LEU A 21 29.05 -16.52 47.69
N LEU A 22 28.61 -16.41 46.46
CA LEU A 22 29.25 -17.08 45.32
C LEU A 22 29.64 -16.05 44.30
N LYS A 23 30.89 -16.15 43.91
CA LYS A 23 31.62 -15.27 43.00
C LYS A 23 30.90 -15.12 41.65
N SER A 24 30.85 -13.89 41.17
CA SER A 24 30.39 -13.55 39.82
C SER A 24 31.39 -14.05 38.76
N ASP A 25 31.03 -15.07 38.03
CA ASP A 25 31.65 -15.33 36.73
C ASP A 25 31.01 -14.38 35.72
N LYS A 26 31.83 -13.44 35.19
CA LYS A 26 31.50 -12.64 34.06
C LYS A 26 31.37 -13.52 32.83
N ALA A 27 30.14 -13.91 32.48
CA ALA A 27 29.85 -14.40 31.15
C ALA A 27 29.93 -13.23 30.20
N SER A 28 30.93 -13.24 29.34
CA SER A 28 31.06 -12.32 28.19
C SER A 28 29.85 -12.45 27.29
N ALA A 29 28.96 -11.47 27.32
CA ALA A 29 27.93 -11.33 26.30
C ALA A 29 28.63 -11.11 24.97
N GLN A 30 28.60 -12.11 24.10
CA GLN A 30 28.95 -11.98 22.69
C GLN A 30 27.99 -10.96 22.08
N GLN A 31 28.50 -9.77 21.77
CA GLN A 31 27.83 -8.79 20.92
C GLN A 31 27.65 -9.42 19.55
N ALA A 32 26.42 -9.76 19.22
CA ALA A 32 26.02 -10.07 17.85
C ALA A 32 26.23 -8.85 16.96
N PRO A 33 26.56 -9.02 15.68
CA PRO A 33 27.14 -7.98 14.84
C PRO A 33 26.12 -6.87 14.49
N GLN A 34 26.17 -5.75 15.20
CA GLN A 34 25.43 -4.52 14.87
C GLN A 34 25.85 -3.89 13.53
N THR A 35 27.01 -4.25 13.00
CA THR A 35 27.58 -3.69 11.76
C THR A 35 26.84 -4.05 10.48
N GLN A 36 26.16 -5.19 10.43
CA GLN A 36 25.40 -5.59 9.21
C GLN A 36 24.04 -4.89 9.08
N HIS A 37 23.41 -4.47 10.18
CA HIS A 37 22.13 -3.75 10.14
C HIS A 37 22.28 -2.28 9.71
N ALA A 38 23.33 -1.59 10.15
CA ALA A 38 23.59 -0.20 9.76
C ALA A 38 23.93 -0.07 8.28
N THR A 39 24.71 -1.01 7.71
CA THR A 39 25.07 -1.02 6.29
C THR A 39 23.85 -1.28 5.40
N ARG A 40 22.92 -2.18 5.79
CA ARG A 40 21.68 -2.43 5.05
C ARG A 40 20.67 -1.28 5.15
N GLN A 41 20.61 -0.55 6.26
CA GLN A 41 19.74 0.62 6.40
C GLN A 41 20.17 1.77 5.48
N GLY A 42 21.46 2.05 5.37
CA GLY A 42 22.00 3.05 4.45
C GLY A 42 21.81 2.67 2.97
N GLN A 43 21.86 1.37 2.67
CA GLN A 43 21.62 0.86 1.32
C GLN A 43 20.14 0.97 0.91
N ASN A 44 19.19 0.74 1.82
CA ASN A 44 17.77 0.90 1.55
C ASN A 44 17.34 2.37 1.40
N ALA A 45 18.01 3.30 2.06
CA ALA A 45 17.73 4.73 1.94
C ALA A 45 17.93 5.23 0.49
N SER A 46 19.04 4.83 -0.17
CA SER A 46 19.28 5.23 -1.56
C SER A 46 18.31 4.61 -2.58
N LEU A 47 17.75 3.41 -2.31
CA LEU A 47 16.71 2.80 -3.14
C LEU A 47 15.36 3.52 -3.00
N ARG A 48 15.10 4.11 -1.85
CA ARG A 48 13.88 4.89 -1.59
C ARG A 48 13.92 6.29 -2.24
N ALA A 49 15.02 6.63 -2.92
CA ALA A 49 15.19 7.84 -3.73
C ALA A 49 15.04 7.57 -5.24
N LEU A 50 14.48 6.43 -5.64
CA LEU A 50 14.24 6.08 -7.05
C LEU A 50 12.75 5.89 -7.32
N THR A 51 12.39 5.99 -8.60
CA THR A 51 11.04 5.71 -9.11
C THR A 51 11.08 4.47 -9.98
N TYR A 52 10.31 3.47 -9.60
CA TYR A 52 10.25 2.16 -10.23
C TYR A 52 8.96 1.93 -10.99
N CYS A 53 8.98 1.02 -11.93
CA CYS A 53 7.81 0.41 -12.54
C CYS A 53 8.10 -1.04 -12.88
N ASN A 54 7.06 -1.84 -13.09
CA ASN A 54 7.19 -3.11 -13.76
C ASN A 54 6.79 -2.92 -15.23
N LEU A 55 7.68 -3.29 -16.12
CA LEU A 55 7.44 -3.40 -17.56
C LEU A 55 7.10 -4.85 -17.90
N ARG A 56 6.55 -5.11 -19.10
CA ARG A 56 6.38 -6.48 -19.59
C ARG A 56 7.71 -7.23 -19.72
N THR A 57 8.82 -6.51 -19.88
CA THR A 57 10.19 -7.04 -19.98
C THR A 57 10.86 -7.24 -18.62
N GLY A 58 10.27 -6.74 -17.52
CA GLY A 58 10.81 -6.81 -16.17
C GLY A 58 10.82 -5.45 -15.47
N LEU A 59 11.73 -5.28 -14.51
CA LEU A 59 11.89 -4.05 -13.76
C LEU A 59 12.29 -2.87 -14.64
N GLY A 60 11.62 -1.72 -14.45
CA GLY A 60 12.00 -0.42 -14.99
C GLY A 60 12.36 0.59 -13.90
N VAL A 61 13.29 1.49 -14.20
CA VAL A 61 13.60 2.67 -13.37
C VAL A 61 13.39 3.94 -14.19
N LYS A 62 12.59 4.87 -13.68
CA LYS A 62 12.30 6.14 -14.35
C LYS A 62 13.51 7.07 -14.29
N LEU A 63 13.96 7.55 -15.43
CA LEU A 63 15.07 8.49 -15.63
C LEU A 63 14.58 9.66 -16.49
N GLY A 64 14.03 10.70 -15.85
CA GLY A 64 13.37 11.81 -16.56
C GLY A 64 12.16 11.29 -17.37
N GLU A 65 12.14 11.55 -18.67
CA GLU A 65 11.06 11.10 -19.60
C GLU A 65 11.28 9.71 -20.18
N ARG A 66 12.34 9.02 -19.74
CA ARG A 66 12.68 7.68 -20.18
C ARG A 66 12.64 6.70 -19.02
N ILE A 67 12.48 5.45 -19.35
CA ILE A 67 12.53 4.34 -18.42
C ILE A 67 13.69 3.44 -18.79
N LEU A 68 14.59 3.20 -17.84
CA LEU A 68 15.65 2.20 -17.97
C LEU A 68 15.02 0.80 -17.85
N ASP A 69 15.13 -0.02 -18.88
CA ASP A 69 14.86 -1.46 -18.83
C ASP A 69 16.03 -2.14 -18.12
N VAL A 70 15.81 -2.48 -16.87
CA VAL A 70 16.86 -3.00 -15.97
C VAL A 70 17.37 -4.35 -16.43
N ALA A 71 16.52 -5.21 -16.99
CA ALA A 71 16.93 -6.52 -17.50
C ALA A 71 17.86 -6.37 -18.71
N ARG A 72 17.52 -5.46 -19.64
CA ARG A 72 18.33 -5.16 -20.82
C ARG A 72 19.67 -4.54 -20.45
N ALA A 73 19.67 -3.58 -19.51
CA ALA A 73 20.89 -2.98 -18.99
C ALA A 73 21.78 -3.99 -18.25
N GLY A 74 21.19 -4.88 -17.46
CA GLY A 74 21.91 -5.96 -16.78
C GLY A 74 22.59 -6.90 -17.74
N LYS A 75 21.93 -7.26 -18.86
CA LYS A 75 22.52 -8.09 -19.92
C LYS A 75 23.71 -7.38 -20.61
N GLU A 76 23.55 -6.08 -20.91
CA GLU A 76 24.61 -5.27 -21.54
C GLU A 76 25.86 -5.17 -20.67
N LEU A 77 25.67 -5.00 -19.35
CA LEU A 77 26.77 -4.86 -18.38
C LEU A 77 27.27 -6.20 -17.79
N GLY A 78 26.65 -7.33 -18.15
CA GLY A 78 27.01 -8.65 -17.63
C GLY A 78 26.76 -8.77 -16.11
N VAL A 79 25.71 -8.12 -15.56
CA VAL A 79 25.40 -8.13 -14.13
C VAL A 79 24.01 -8.68 -13.86
N LYS A 80 23.88 -9.40 -12.72
CA LYS A 80 22.58 -9.88 -12.24
C LYS A 80 21.80 -8.71 -11.63
N VAL A 81 20.55 -8.56 -12.03
CA VAL A 81 19.64 -7.48 -11.58
C VAL A 81 18.32 -8.04 -11.05
N PRO A 82 17.54 -7.28 -10.25
CA PRO A 82 16.21 -7.69 -9.87
C PRO A 82 15.26 -7.67 -11.09
N ALA A 83 14.30 -8.60 -11.10
CA ALA A 83 13.33 -8.72 -12.18
C ALA A 83 12.07 -7.89 -11.97
N THR A 84 11.69 -7.58 -10.72
CA THR A 84 10.47 -6.87 -10.36
C THR A 84 10.73 -5.89 -9.22
N THR A 85 9.77 -4.99 -8.99
CA THR A 85 9.74 -4.10 -7.82
C THR A 85 9.74 -4.89 -6.52
N ASP A 86 9.03 -6.02 -6.47
CA ASP A 86 9.00 -6.92 -5.30
C ASP A 86 10.40 -7.44 -4.96
N GLU A 87 11.21 -7.76 -5.96
CA GLU A 87 12.60 -8.18 -5.74
C GLU A 87 13.50 -7.04 -5.26
N VAL A 88 13.24 -5.80 -5.70
CA VAL A 88 13.93 -4.61 -5.18
C VAL A 88 13.61 -4.44 -3.69
N ILE A 89 12.33 -4.49 -3.33
CA ILE A 89 11.86 -4.36 -1.94
C ILE A 89 12.45 -5.48 -1.07
N ALA A 90 12.55 -6.69 -1.60
CA ALA A 90 13.17 -7.84 -0.93
C ALA A 90 14.71 -7.77 -0.85
N GLY A 91 15.34 -6.74 -1.44
CA GLY A 91 16.80 -6.55 -1.40
C GLY A 91 17.58 -7.49 -2.32
N LYS A 92 16.95 -8.09 -3.33
CA LYS A 92 17.60 -9.01 -4.26
C LYS A 92 18.42 -8.28 -5.33
N SER A 93 19.64 -8.71 -5.56
CA SER A 93 20.54 -8.23 -6.66
C SER A 93 20.71 -6.70 -6.72
N ILE A 94 20.73 -6.03 -5.56
CA ILE A 94 20.73 -4.57 -5.44
C ILE A 94 22.03 -3.94 -6.00
N ASP A 95 23.18 -4.60 -5.84
CA ASP A 95 24.44 -4.08 -6.38
C ASP A 95 24.42 -4.03 -7.92
N GLY A 96 23.80 -5.03 -8.55
CA GLY A 96 23.58 -5.00 -9.99
C GLY A 96 22.62 -3.89 -10.41
N LEU A 97 21.53 -3.67 -9.66
CA LEU A 97 20.61 -2.56 -9.91
C LEU A 97 21.32 -1.20 -9.83
N ARG A 98 22.14 -0.97 -8.81
CA ARG A 98 22.93 0.26 -8.68
C ARG A 98 23.82 0.49 -9.87
N ARG A 99 24.59 -0.53 -10.29
CA ARG A 99 25.48 -0.44 -11.43
C ARG A 99 24.76 -0.09 -12.72
N VAL A 100 23.59 -0.68 -13.00
CA VAL A 100 22.85 -0.36 -14.22
C VAL A 100 22.18 1.01 -14.16
N VAL A 101 21.74 1.48 -12.99
CA VAL A 101 21.18 2.82 -12.83
C VAL A 101 22.27 3.89 -12.98
N GLU A 102 23.46 3.66 -12.43
CA GLU A 102 24.61 4.54 -12.54
C GLU A 102 25.11 4.67 -13.98
N ALA A 103 25.23 3.53 -14.66
CA ALA A 103 25.67 3.49 -16.07
C ALA A 103 24.61 4.02 -17.04
N ALA A 104 23.33 3.81 -16.72
CA ALA A 104 22.16 4.20 -17.52
C ALA A 104 22.35 4.07 -19.05
N PRO A 105 22.65 2.85 -19.56
CA PRO A 105 23.00 2.67 -20.98
C PRO A 105 21.83 3.11 -21.87
N ARG A 106 22.11 4.02 -22.82
CA ARG A 106 21.07 4.62 -23.69
C ARG A 106 20.27 3.57 -24.48
N ASN A 107 20.94 2.50 -24.92
CA ASN A 107 20.30 1.41 -25.66
C ASN A 107 19.31 0.60 -24.79
N ALA A 108 19.45 0.64 -23.48
CA ALA A 108 18.55 -0.02 -22.54
C ALA A 108 17.43 0.90 -22.02
N THR A 109 17.23 2.08 -22.61
CA THR A 109 16.12 2.97 -22.20
C THR A 109 14.99 2.97 -23.23
N VAL A 110 13.76 3.07 -22.76
CA VAL A 110 12.53 3.25 -23.57
C VAL A 110 11.88 4.59 -23.25
N VAL A 111 11.19 5.17 -24.25
CA VAL A 111 10.38 6.37 -24.02
C VAL A 111 9.14 5.96 -23.24
N GLU A 112 8.76 6.73 -22.23
CA GLU A 112 7.64 6.41 -21.35
C GLU A 112 6.31 6.18 -22.10
N SER A 113 6.06 6.95 -23.17
CA SER A 113 4.84 6.80 -23.97
C SER A 113 4.74 5.45 -24.70
N ALA A 114 5.88 4.80 -24.98
CA ALA A 114 5.95 3.50 -25.61
C ALA A 114 6.07 2.34 -24.60
N ALA A 115 6.19 2.63 -23.32
CA ALA A 115 6.35 1.61 -22.28
C ALA A 115 5.06 0.81 -22.09
N GLN A 116 5.22 -0.50 -21.95
CA GLN A 116 4.11 -1.41 -21.61
C GLN A 116 4.25 -1.79 -20.14
N PHE A 117 3.34 -1.29 -19.33
CA PHE A 117 3.39 -1.44 -17.88
C PHE A 117 2.71 -2.72 -17.41
N GLY A 118 3.25 -3.32 -16.35
CA GLY A 118 2.57 -4.21 -15.42
C GLY A 118 2.13 -3.45 -14.17
N PRO A 119 1.42 -4.09 -13.22
CA PRO A 119 1.17 -3.52 -11.90
C PRO A 119 2.49 -3.17 -11.23
N CYS A 120 2.56 -2.02 -10.56
CA CYS A 120 3.82 -1.56 -9.97
C CYS A 120 4.28 -2.37 -8.74
N ILE A 121 3.43 -3.24 -8.23
CA ILE A 121 3.71 -4.34 -7.31
C ILE A 121 3.00 -5.58 -7.82
N VAL A 122 3.61 -6.78 -7.71
CA VAL A 122 3.11 -7.98 -8.42
C VAL A 122 2.60 -9.04 -7.45
N ASN A 123 3.29 -9.23 -6.34
CA ASN A 123 3.00 -10.34 -5.43
C ASN A 123 3.05 -9.92 -3.94
N PRO A 124 2.26 -8.95 -3.52
CA PRO A 124 2.14 -8.61 -2.11
C PRO A 124 1.57 -9.80 -1.32
N GLU A 125 2.09 -10.04 -0.11
CA GLU A 125 1.49 -11.06 0.77
C GLU A 125 0.13 -10.59 1.29
N LYS A 126 0.00 -9.28 1.57
CA LYS A 126 -1.23 -8.65 2.02
C LYS A 126 -1.55 -7.41 1.20
N ILE A 127 -2.80 -7.29 0.79
CA ILE A 127 -3.40 -6.06 0.28
C ILE A 127 -4.45 -5.64 1.30
N ILE A 128 -4.13 -4.61 2.06
CA ILE A 128 -4.94 -4.11 3.17
C ILE A 128 -5.59 -2.81 2.72
N MET A 129 -6.92 -2.80 2.72
CA MET A 129 -7.74 -1.69 2.28
C MET A 129 -8.34 -0.98 3.48
N LEU A 130 -8.58 0.33 3.36
CA LEU A 130 -9.28 1.12 4.37
C LEU A 130 -10.62 1.63 3.85
N GLY A 131 -11.69 1.34 4.58
CA GLY A 131 -12.99 1.97 4.40
C GLY A 131 -13.10 3.28 5.20
N PHE A 132 -13.82 4.27 4.64
CA PHE A 132 -14.25 5.48 5.35
C PHE A 132 -13.12 6.31 5.98
N ASN A 133 -12.01 6.49 5.29
CA ASN A 133 -10.82 7.18 5.84
C ASN A 133 -10.70 8.67 5.44
N TYR A 134 -11.64 9.24 4.70
CA TYR A 134 -11.67 10.67 4.41
C TYR A 134 -12.90 11.32 5.03
N LYS A 135 -12.71 12.46 5.71
CA LYS A 135 -13.79 13.15 6.46
C LYS A 135 -14.95 13.53 5.57
N LYS A 136 -14.67 14.15 4.42
CA LYS A 136 -15.72 14.59 3.50
C LYS A 136 -16.45 13.41 2.85
N HIS A 137 -15.72 12.29 2.55
CA HIS A 137 -16.35 11.07 2.03
C HIS A 137 -17.30 10.45 3.07
N VAL A 138 -16.92 10.37 4.35
CA VAL A 138 -17.78 9.88 5.42
C VAL A 138 -19.06 10.72 5.53
N MET A 139 -18.95 12.07 5.42
CA MET A 139 -20.09 12.97 5.42
C MET A 139 -20.97 12.78 4.17
N GLU A 140 -20.37 12.59 3.00
CA GLU A 140 -21.06 12.35 1.73
C GLU A 140 -21.93 11.08 1.78
N VAL A 141 -21.35 9.96 2.25
CA VAL A 141 -22.07 8.68 2.35
C VAL A 141 -22.92 8.53 3.60
N LYS A 142 -22.94 9.56 4.45
CA LYS A 142 -23.79 9.67 5.66
C LYS A 142 -23.63 8.50 6.62
N VAL A 143 -22.41 8.07 6.89
CA VAL A 143 -22.09 7.06 7.90
C VAL A 143 -21.46 7.73 9.13
N PRO A 144 -21.53 7.10 10.32
CA PRO A 144 -20.84 7.59 11.50
C PRO A 144 -19.32 7.70 11.27
N MET A 145 -18.69 8.74 11.85
CA MET A 145 -17.24 8.90 11.81
C MET A 145 -16.58 7.71 12.52
N PRO A 146 -15.66 6.96 11.85
CA PRO A 146 -15.00 5.82 12.46
C PRO A 146 -14.07 6.26 13.58
N THR A 147 -14.04 5.51 14.68
CA THR A 147 -13.14 5.74 15.83
C THR A 147 -11.84 4.93 15.74
N ALA A 148 -11.77 3.95 14.83
CA ALA A 148 -10.60 3.13 14.51
C ALA A 148 -10.58 2.82 13.01
N PRO A 149 -9.39 2.53 12.42
CA PRO A 149 -9.29 2.14 11.02
C PRO A 149 -10.19 0.93 10.68
N VAL A 150 -11.01 1.07 9.64
CA VAL A 150 -11.88 0.00 9.12
C VAL A 150 -11.10 -0.76 8.06
N LEU A 151 -10.55 -1.91 8.41
CA LEU A 151 -9.69 -2.69 7.52
C LEU A 151 -10.48 -3.80 6.82
N PHE A 152 -10.20 -3.98 5.53
CA PHE A 152 -10.62 -5.12 4.73
C PHE A 152 -9.50 -5.50 3.75
N ASN A 153 -9.72 -6.43 2.84
CA ASN A 153 -8.67 -6.91 1.95
C ASN A 153 -9.13 -7.05 0.51
N LYS A 154 -8.15 -6.98 -0.40
CA LYS A 154 -8.23 -7.50 -1.78
C LYS A 154 -7.23 -8.64 -1.93
N TYR A 155 -7.28 -9.33 -3.07
CA TYR A 155 -6.36 -10.39 -3.44
C TYR A 155 -5.56 -10.03 -4.69
N ASN A 156 -4.48 -10.75 -4.94
CA ASN A 156 -3.55 -10.45 -6.05
C ASN A 156 -4.22 -10.52 -7.43
N ASN A 157 -5.29 -11.30 -7.61
CA ASN A 157 -6.08 -11.32 -8.85
C ASN A 157 -6.71 -9.95 -9.18
N ALA A 158 -6.93 -9.11 -8.18
CA ALA A 158 -7.47 -7.77 -8.39
C ALA A 158 -6.44 -6.78 -8.96
N LEU A 159 -5.13 -7.04 -8.84
CA LEU A 159 -4.09 -6.15 -9.36
C LEU A 159 -4.19 -6.01 -10.88
N SER A 160 -4.14 -4.77 -11.36
CA SER A 160 -4.08 -4.46 -12.79
C SER A 160 -3.18 -3.26 -13.06
N ALA A 161 -2.79 -3.08 -14.33
CA ALA A 161 -1.74 -2.16 -14.72
C ALA A 161 -2.27 -0.82 -15.24
N HIS A 162 -1.40 0.17 -15.23
CA HIS A 162 -1.56 1.40 -16.02
C HIS A 162 -1.73 1.09 -17.51
N ARG A 163 -2.68 1.75 -18.16
CA ARG A 163 -3.12 1.50 -19.55
C ARG A 163 -3.63 0.09 -19.80
N GLY A 164 -4.02 -0.60 -18.71
CA GLY A 164 -4.69 -1.89 -18.79
C GLY A 164 -6.19 -1.75 -19.00
N THR A 165 -6.84 -2.91 -19.10
CA THR A 165 -8.30 -3.02 -19.21
C THR A 165 -8.85 -3.72 -17.98
N VAL A 166 -9.86 -3.13 -17.35
CA VAL A 166 -10.63 -3.75 -16.28
C VAL A 166 -11.91 -4.33 -16.89
N SER A 167 -12.03 -5.65 -16.84
CA SER A 167 -13.23 -6.34 -17.35
C SER A 167 -14.35 -6.26 -16.33
N LEU A 168 -15.51 -5.75 -16.75
CA LEU A 168 -16.68 -5.62 -15.90
C LEU A 168 -17.44 -6.94 -15.81
N PRO A 169 -17.65 -7.52 -14.62
CA PRO A 169 -18.43 -8.76 -14.45
C PRO A 169 -19.94 -8.50 -14.61
N SER A 170 -20.34 -8.01 -15.79
CA SER A 170 -21.69 -7.51 -16.08
C SER A 170 -22.80 -8.55 -16.04
N LYS A 171 -22.46 -9.85 -15.89
CA LYS A 171 -23.42 -10.91 -15.60
C LYS A 171 -23.95 -10.85 -14.17
N VAL A 172 -23.15 -10.36 -13.22
CA VAL A 172 -23.43 -10.39 -11.77
C VAL A 172 -23.49 -9.01 -11.11
N ALA A 173 -23.03 -7.96 -11.81
CA ALA A 173 -23.02 -6.58 -11.29
C ALA A 173 -23.36 -5.56 -12.38
N LYS A 174 -23.88 -4.40 -11.98
CA LYS A 174 -24.25 -3.28 -12.86
C LYS A 174 -23.84 -1.91 -12.32
N LYS A 175 -23.48 -1.82 -11.04
CA LYS A 175 -23.18 -0.54 -10.37
C LYS A 175 -21.67 -0.44 -10.10
N PHE A 176 -20.91 -0.09 -11.14
CA PHE A 176 -19.46 0.05 -11.06
C PHE A 176 -19.06 1.47 -10.71
N ASP A 177 -18.10 1.62 -9.79
CA ASP A 177 -17.69 2.88 -9.21
C ASP A 177 -16.16 2.95 -9.09
N TYR A 178 -15.63 4.17 -9.14
CA TYR A 178 -14.21 4.50 -8.98
C TYR A 178 -13.92 4.98 -7.57
N GLU A 179 -12.70 4.72 -7.09
CA GLU A 179 -12.17 5.21 -5.83
C GLU A 179 -10.66 5.45 -5.96
N VAL A 180 -10.24 6.70 -6.27
CA VAL A 180 -8.81 7.01 -6.27
C VAL A 180 -8.25 6.96 -4.87
N GLU A 181 -7.07 6.33 -4.71
CA GLU A 181 -6.44 6.13 -3.40
C GLU A 181 -4.92 6.25 -3.47
N LEU A 182 -4.32 6.77 -2.38
CA LEU A 182 -2.90 6.63 -2.13
C LEU A 182 -2.60 5.18 -1.72
N GLN A 183 -1.65 4.55 -2.40
CA GLN A 183 -1.14 3.23 -2.04
C GLN A 183 0.16 3.37 -1.28
N VAL A 184 0.31 2.66 -0.16
CA VAL A 184 1.51 2.65 0.68
C VAL A 184 2.14 1.26 0.62
N ILE A 185 3.38 1.15 0.21
CA ILE A 185 4.09 -0.12 0.07
C ILE A 185 5.13 -0.25 1.19
N MET A 186 5.01 -1.31 2.00
CA MET A 186 5.91 -1.57 3.10
C MET A 186 7.29 -2.01 2.63
N GLY A 187 8.35 -1.54 3.29
CA GLY A 187 9.75 -1.85 2.97
C GLY A 187 10.46 -2.70 4.01
N LYS A 188 9.89 -2.79 5.20
CA LYS A 188 10.50 -3.52 6.34
C LYS A 188 9.44 -4.31 7.09
N ILE A 189 9.89 -5.34 7.82
CA ILE A 189 9.03 -6.05 8.78
C ILE A 189 8.65 -5.06 9.89
N ALA A 190 7.35 -4.91 10.15
CA ALA A 190 6.81 -4.05 11.19
C ALA A 190 5.85 -4.85 12.10
N ARG A 191 6.11 -4.81 13.40
CA ARG A 191 5.29 -5.39 14.45
C ARG A 191 5.33 -4.45 15.66
N ASP A 192 4.16 -4.08 16.19
CA ASP A 192 4.00 -3.18 17.34
C ASP A 192 4.80 -1.86 17.20
N VAL A 193 4.79 -1.26 16.00
CA VAL A 193 5.50 0.00 15.74
C VAL A 193 4.70 1.21 16.18
N SER A 194 5.37 2.23 16.70
CA SER A 194 4.74 3.50 17.08
C SER A 194 4.37 4.34 15.83
N GLU A 195 3.41 5.26 15.95
CA GLU A 195 3.09 6.22 14.89
C GLU A 195 4.32 7.06 14.49
N ALA A 196 5.13 7.46 15.46
CA ALA A 196 6.33 8.27 15.22
C ALA A 196 7.37 7.57 14.33
N GLU A 197 7.42 6.24 14.36
CA GLU A 197 8.38 5.43 13.60
C GLU A 197 7.79 4.81 12.34
N ALA A 198 6.47 4.77 12.22
CA ALA A 198 5.75 4.01 11.19
C ALA A 198 6.21 4.31 9.76
N LEU A 199 6.44 5.57 9.41
CA LEU A 199 6.90 5.97 8.07
C LEU A 199 8.32 5.49 7.73
N ASN A 200 9.15 5.13 8.72
CA ASN A 200 10.47 4.53 8.50
C ASN A 200 10.39 3.12 7.91
N TYR A 201 9.23 2.49 7.99
CA TYR A 201 8.97 1.14 7.47
C TYR A 201 8.40 1.14 6.05
N VAL A 202 8.05 2.31 5.50
CA VAL A 202 7.52 2.45 4.14
C VAL A 202 8.65 2.44 3.13
N PHE A 203 8.53 1.65 2.06
CA PHE A 203 9.41 1.67 0.91
C PHE A 203 9.08 2.83 -0.03
N GLY A 204 7.81 2.99 -0.36
CA GLY A 204 7.34 4.01 -1.29
C GLY A 204 5.83 4.02 -1.42
N TYR A 205 5.37 4.78 -2.40
CA TYR A 205 3.95 5.06 -2.65
C TYR A 205 3.61 4.89 -4.12
N ALA A 206 2.34 4.63 -4.40
CA ALA A 206 1.80 4.55 -5.75
C ALA A 206 0.40 5.17 -5.82
N THR A 207 -0.04 5.54 -7.02
CA THR A 207 -1.45 5.84 -7.30
C THR A 207 -2.20 4.54 -7.49
N GLY A 208 -3.40 4.41 -6.92
CA GLY A 208 -4.26 3.25 -7.12
C GLY A 208 -5.73 3.62 -7.23
N ASN A 209 -6.53 2.61 -7.52
CA ASN A 209 -7.99 2.72 -7.55
C ASN A 209 -8.60 1.49 -6.88
N ASP A 210 -9.44 1.71 -5.86
CA ASP A 210 -10.25 0.66 -5.24
C ASP A 210 -11.54 0.49 -6.00
N PHE A 211 -11.44 -0.01 -7.26
CA PHE A 211 -12.57 -0.18 -8.15
C PHE A 211 -13.61 -1.12 -7.53
N SER A 212 -14.88 -0.76 -7.64
CA SER A 212 -15.96 -1.33 -6.84
C SER A 212 -17.18 -1.70 -7.66
N ALA A 213 -17.79 -2.85 -7.37
CA ALA A 213 -19.14 -3.23 -7.79
C ALA A 213 -20.10 -3.04 -6.60
N ARG A 214 -20.82 -1.92 -6.58
CA ARG A 214 -21.61 -1.47 -5.41
C ARG A 214 -22.81 -2.37 -5.12
N ASP A 215 -23.42 -2.92 -6.14
CA ASP A 215 -24.52 -3.87 -6.00
C ASP A 215 -24.09 -5.22 -5.43
N LEU A 216 -22.86 -5.65 -5.65
CA LEU A 216 -22.27 -6.78 -4.94
C LEU A 216 -21.88 -6.42 -3.51
N GLN A 217 -21.25 -5.24 -3.33
CA GLN A 217 -20.81 -4.75 -2.02
C GLN A 217 -21.99 -4.57 -1.05
N LEU A 218 -23.11 -4.03 -1.54
CA LEU A 218 -24.29 -3.67 -0.73
C LEU A 218 -25.47 -4.63 -0.93
N ARG A 219 -25.18 -5.87 -1.33
CA ARG A 219 -26.14 -6.86 -1.78
C ARG A 219 -27.31 -7.07 -0.83
N ASP A 220 -27.04 -7.10 0.45
CA ASP A 220 -28.03 -7.33 1.52
C ASP A 220 -28.37 -6.05 2.30
N GLY A 221 -28.19 -4.89 1.66
CA GLY A 221 -28.31 -3.59 2.28
C GLY A 221 -27.09 -3.23 3.13
N ARG A 222 -27.16 -2.08 3.85
CA ARG A 222 -26.02 -1.57 4.60
C ARG A 222 -25.57 -2.47 5.78
N GLN A 223 -26.45 -3.29 6.30
CA GLN A 223 -26.13 -4.22 7.40
C GLN A 223 -25.37 -5.46 6.91
N GLY A 224 -25.47 -5.82 5.63
CA GLY A 224 -24.80 -6.94 5.01
C GLY A 224 -23.67 -6.54 4.07
N SER A 225 -22.99 -5.42 4.31
CA SER A 225 -21.91 -4.95 3.43
C SER A 225 -20.82 -6.02 3.24
N GLN A 226 -20.60 -6.41 1.98
CA GLN A 226 -19.64 -7.44 1.61
C GLN A 226 -18.51 -6.81 0.79
N PHE A 227 -17.57 -6.16 1.49
CA PHE A 227 -16.42 -5.49 0.85
C PHE A 227 -15.65 -6.43 -0.08
N MET A 228 -15.34 -7.64 0.38
CA MET A 228 -14.59 -8.60 -0.40
C MET A 228 -15.23 -8.86 -1.77
N ILE A 229 -16.51 -9.24 -1.82
CA ILE A 229 -17.19 -9.61 -3.08
C ILE A 229 -17.29 -8.41 -4.03
N GLY A 230 -17.58 -7.23 -3.50
CA GLY A 230 -17.72 -6.01 -4.31
C GLY A 230 -16.40 -5.42 -4.79
N LYS A 231 -15.29 -5.79 -4.18
CA LYS A 231 -13.99 -5.12 -4.36
C LYS A 231 -12.89 -6.02 -4.93
N THR A 232 -13.10 -7.35 -5.04
CA THR A 232 -12.09 -8.31 -5.48
C THR A 232 -12.33 -9.00 -6.83
N PRO A 233 -13.26 -8.59 -7.71
CA PRO A 233 -13.23 -9.13 -9.06
C PRO A 233 -11.87 -8.89 -9.73
N ASP A 234 -11.52 -9.70 -10.72
CA ASP A 234 -10.24 -9.64 -11.41
C ASP A 234 -9.99 -8.24 -12.00
N GLY A 235 -8.81 -7.70 -11.73
CA GLY A 235 -8.40 -6.39 -12.22
C GLY A 235 -8.98 -5.18 -11.47
N PHE A 236 -9.77 -5.35 -10.40
CA PHE A 236 -10.42 -4.26 -9.66
C PHE A 236 -9.49 -3.45 -8.74
N MET A 237 -8.18 -3.63 -8.88
CA MET A 237 -7.16 -2.80 -8.22
C MET A 237 -6.10 -2.34 -9.22
N PRO A 238 -6.43 -1.43 -10.14
CA PRO A 238 -5.43 -0.74 -10.93
C PRO A 238 -4.44 -0.01 -10.01
N ILE A 239 -3.13 -0.22 -10.22
CA ILE A 239 -2.06 0.34 -9.39
C ILE A 239 -0.83 0.72 -10.23
N GLY A 240 -0.29 1.90 -10.01
CA GLY A 240 0.88 2.43 -10.72
C GLY A 240 0.60 3.78 -11.38
N PRO A 241 1.29 4.10 -12.51
CA PRO A 241 2.32 3.33 -13.23
C PRO A 241 3.59 3.09 -12.41
N TYR A 242 3.83 3.92 -11.39
CA TYR A 242 5.08 3.94 -10.64
C TYR A 242 4.90 3.54 -9.18
N LEU A 243 5.93 2.90 -8.65
CA LEU A 243 6.27 2.84 -7.24
C LEU A 243 7.33 3.91 -6.98
N VAL A 244 6.93 5.01 -6.37
CA VAL A 244 7.80 6.15 -6.08
C VAL A 244 8.38 6.00 -4.67
N GLY A 245 9.69 5.99 -4.56
CA GLY A 245 10.39 5.82 -3.29
C GLY A 245 10.02 6.90 -2.27
N ALA A 246 9.92 6.52 -1.02
CA ALA A 246 9.40 7.38 0.05
C ALA A 246 10.21 8.66 0.28
N GLU A 247 11.49 8.66 -0.06
CA GLU A 247 12.35 9.86 0.05
C GLU A 247 12.01 10.93 -1.00
N ILE A 248 11.49 10.53 -2.17
CA ILE A 248 11.01 11.46 -3.22
C ILE A 248 9.69 12.10 -2.80
N VAL A 249 8.80 11.30 -2.21
CA VAL A 249 7.47 11.76 -1.81
C VAL A 249 7.55 12.72 -0.63
N GLY A 250 8.38 12.38 0.37
CA GLY A 250 8.49 13.12 1.61
C GLY A 250 7.25 12.89 2.50
N ASP A 251 6.43 13.93 2.67
CA ASP A 251 5.21 13.83 3.48
C ASP A 251 4.04 13.24 2.68
N PRO A 252 3.56 12.03 3.00
CA PRO A 252 2.42 11.42 2.32
C PRO A 252 1.07 12.03 2.75
N GLN A 253 1.07 12.91 3.77
CA GLN A 253 -0.14 13.43 4.38
C GLN A 253 -0.57 14.79 3.81
N ASN A 254 0.11 15.26 2.76
CA ASN A 254 -0.22 16.52 2.08
C ASN A 254 0.02 16.39 0.56
N LEU A 255 -0.72 15.50 -0.08
CA LEU A 255 -0.66 15.25 -1.52
C LEU A 255 -2.02 15.53 -2.16
N ALA A 256 -2.06 16.28 -3.26
CA ALA A 256 -3.27 16.40 -4.05
C ALA A 256 -3.64 15.04 -4.65
N ILE A 257 -4.94 14.72 -4.66
CA ILE A 257 -5.48 13.47 -5.16
C ILE A 257 -6.71 13.73 -6.02
N GLU A 258 -6.76 13.16 -7.22
CA GLU A 258 -7.79 13.44 -8.22
C GLU A 258 -8.18 12.18 -9.00
N CYS A 259 -9.48 12.07 -9.36
CA CYS A 259 -9.99 11.09 -10.31
C CYS A 259 -10.81 11.78 -11.41
N ARG A 260 -10.58 11.35 -12.65
CA ARG A 260 -11.36 11.75 -13.85
C ARG A 260 -11.98 10.52 -14.50
N VAL A 261 -13.15 10.71 -15.05
CA VAL A 261 -13.84 9.72 -15.91
C VAL A 261 -14.12 10.39 -17.24
N ASN A 262 -13.64 9.82 -18.33
CA ASN A 262 -13.77 10.38 -19.68
C ASN A 262 -13.31 11.85 -19.76
N GLY A 263 -12.24 12.19 -19.02
CA GLY A 263 -11.70 13.53 -18.93
C GLY A 263 -12.41 14.46 -17.92
N GLU A 264 -13.62 14.13 -17.46
CA GLU A 264 -14.35 14.91 -16.47
C GLU A 264 -13.89 14.61 -15.05
N ARG A 265 -13.55 15.64 -14.27
CA ARG A 265 -13.12 15.50 -12.87
C ARG A 265 -14.27 15.06 -11.98
N ARG A 266 -14.09 13.95 -11.29
CA ARG A 266 -15.06 13.31 -10.39
C ARG A 266 -14.69 13.42 -8.91
N GLN A 267 -13.42 13.22 -8.61
CA GLN A 267 -12.88 13.38 -7.26
C GLN A 267 -11.74 14.41 -7.29
N SER A 268 -11.65 15.25 -6.26
CA SER A 268 -10.56 16.23 -6.10
C SER A 268 -10.44 16.59 -4.62
N SER A 269 -9.34 16.18 -4.01
CA SER A 269 -9.12 16.34 -2.57
C SER A 269 -7.62 16.42 -2.24
N ASN A 270 -7.28 16.25 -0.98
CA ASN A 270 -5.91 16.17 -0.50
C ASN A 270 -5.81 15.09 0.58
N THR A 271 -4.68 14.38 0.66
CA THR A 271 -4.48 13.33 1.68
C THR A 271 -4.51 13.85 3.12
N SER A 272 -4.41 15.16 3.33
CA SER A 272 -4.62 15.80 4.64
C SER A 272 -6.07 15.71 5.16
N ASP A 273 -7.04 15.36 4.29
CA ASP A 273 -8.43 15.11 4.72
C ASP A 273 -8.63 13.72 5.35
N MET A 274 -7.61 12.85 5.32
CA MET A 274 -7.66 11.54 5.99
C MET A 274 -8.00 11.68 7.48
N ILE A 275 -8.84 10.76 7.98
CA ILE A 275 -9.19 10.62 9.40
C ILE A 275 -8.03 9.99 10.16
N PHE A 276 -7.49 8.92 9.60
CA PHE A 276 -6.31 8.21 10.11
C PHE A 276 -5.14 8.43 9.16
N SER A 277 -4.07 9.03 9.66
CA SER A 277 -2.84 9.24 8.89
C SER A 277 -2.20 7.92 8.46
N VAL A 278 -1.35 7.95 7.44
CA VAL A 278 -0.56 6.78 7.01
C VAL A 278 0.20 6.17 8.20
N ALA A 279 0.80 7.00 9.04
CA ALA A 279 1.52 6.56 10.23
C ALA A 279 0.60 5.81 11.21
N LYS A 280 -0.58 6.36 11.46
CA LYS A 280 -1.58 5.75 12.37
C LYS A 280 -2.12 4.43 11.83
N ILE A 281 -2.36 4.33 10.53
CA ILE A 281 -2.80 3.09 9.87
C ILE A 281 -1.77 1.98 10.05
N ILE A 282 -0.49 2.27 9.80
CA ILE A 282 0.60 1.30 9.94
C ILE A 282 0.76 0.89 11.41
N ALA A 283 0.78 1.84 12.34
CA ALA A 283 0.88 1.55 13.77
C ALA A 283 -0.28 0.65 14.22
N TYR A 284 -1.51 1.00 13.86
CA TYR A 284 -2.71 0.21 14.19
C TYR A 284 -2.64 -1.21 13.63
N ALA A 285 -2.36 -1.37 12.34
CA ALA A 285 -2.29 -2.69 11.72
C ALA A 285 -1.14 -3.53 12.29
N SER A 286 0.03 -2.93 12.54
CA SER A 286 1.19 -3.63 13.09
C SER A 286 0.97 -4.10 14.54
N SER A 287 0.07 -3.49 15.30
CA SER A 287 -0.31 -3.96 16.64
C SER A 287 -1.13 -5.26 16.60
N ILE A 288 -1.79 -5.54 15.48
CA ILE A 288 -2.67 -6.70 15.30
C ILE A 288 -1.93 -7.85 14.62
N PHE A 289 -1.22 -7.57 13.52
CA PHE A 289 -0.49 -8.58 12.73
C PHE A 289 0.84 -8.03 12.20
N THR A 290 1.76 -8.93 11.90
CA THR A 290 3.06 -8.56 11.32
C THR A 290 2.90 -8.11 9.88
N LEU A 291 3.40 -6.91 9.58
CA LEU A 291 3.56 -6.40 8.23
C LEU A 291 4.90 -6.85 7.65
N LYS A 292 4.94 -7.11 6.35
CA LYS A 292 6.14 -7.57 5.64
C LYS A 292 6.51 -6.62 4.51
N PRO A 293 7.78 -6.63 4.05
CA PRO A 293 8.17 -5.95 2.84
C PRO A 293 7.30 -6.38 1.65
N GLY A 294 6.75 -5.41 0.90
CA GLY A 294 5.84 -5.65 -0.21
C GLY A 294 4.36 -5.66 0.17
N ASP A 295 3.97 -5.71 1.46
CA ASP A 295 2.58 -5.50 1.86
C ASP A 295 2.11 -4.12 1.41
N VAL A 296 0.86 -4.03 0.95
CA VAL A 296 0.25 -2.81 0.41
C VAL A 296 -0.90 -2.36 1.31
N PHE A 297 -0.92 -1.07 1.64
CA PHE A 297 -2.11 -0.40 2.16
C PHE A 297 -2.72 0.50 1.10
N SER A 298 -4.03 0.42 0.94
CA SER A 298 -4.86 1.37 0.20
C SER A 298 -5.59 2.23 1.22
N THR A 299 -5.38 3.56 1.17
CA THR A 299 -5.60 4.43 2.33
C THR A 299 -7.03 4.98 2.45
N GLY A 300 -7.94 4.51 1.63
CA GLY A 300 -9.29 5.05 1.49
C GLY A 300 -9.38 6.14 0.44
N THR A 301 -10.60 6.38 -0.03
CA THR A 301 -10.91 7.33 -1.11
C THR A 301 -11.53 8.62 -0.57
N PRO A 302 -11.29 9.78 -1.22
CA PRO A 302 -12.00 11.03 -0.91
C PRO A 302 -13.44 11.02 -1.44
N GLU A 303 -14.16 12.11 -1.18
CA GLU A 303 -15.48 12.42 -1.70
C GLU A 303 -15.53 12.42 -3.24
N GLY A 304 -16.76 12.31 -3.81
CA GLY A 304 -17.02 12.39 -5.25
C GLY A 304 -17.26 11.01 -5.90
N VAL A 305 -17.37 9.93 -5.13
CA VAL A 305 -17.77 8.61 -5.63
C VAL A 305 -19.22 8.62 -6.14
N ILE A 306 -19.55 7.73 -7.08
CA ILE A 306 -20.92 7.65 -7.62
C ILE A 306 -21.91 7.27 -6.52
N LEU A 307 -21.53 6.34 -5.64
CA LEU A 307 -22.35 5.91 -4.50
C LEU A 307 -22.77 7.06 -3.58
N GLY A 308 -21.93 8.08 -3.42
CA GLY A 308 -22.19 9.24 -2.56
C GLY A 308 -23.22 10.22 -3.11
N LYS A 309 -23.52 10.15 -4.42
CA LYS A 309 -24.50 11.04 -5.08
C LYS A 309 -25.94 10.68 -4.75
N PRO A 310 -26.87 11.63 -4.85
CA PRO A 310 -28.30 11.31 -4.86
C PRO A 310 -28.62 10.23 -5.88
N GLU A 311 -29.52 9.32 -5.58
CA GLU A 311 -29.80 8.13 -6.43
C GLU A 311 -30.15 8.51 -7.88
N ALA A 312 -30.89 9.58 -8.09
CA ALA A 312 -31.24 10.10 -9.41
C ALA A 312 -30.03 10.62 -10.24
N GLU A 313 -28.89 10.90 -9.58
CA GLU A 313 -27.66 11.41 -10.19
C GLU A 313 -26.57 10.32 -10.33
N GLN A 314 -26.85 9.09 -9.89
CA GLN A 314 -25.91 8.00 -9.93
C GLN A 314 -25.81 7.42 -11.36
N VAL A 315 -24.85 7.91 -12.13
CA VAL A 315 -24.50 7.39 -13.45
C VAL A 315 -23.31 6.44 -13.29
N TRP A 316 -23.63 5.13 -13.29
CA TRP A 316 -22.62 4.09 -13.07
C TRP A 316 -21.71 3.91 -14.27
N LEU A 317 -20.46 3.50 -14.01
CA LEU A 317 -19.47 3.22 -15.05
C LEU A 317 -19.90 2.03 -15.91
N LYS A 318 -19.46 2.04 -17.18
CA LYS A 318 -19.77 1.03 -18.19
C LYS A 318 -18.57 0.73 -19.07
N ALA A 319 -18.64 -0.32 -19.86
CA ALA A 319 -17.66 -0.64 -20.89
C ALA A 319 -17.45 0.55 -21.84
N GLY A 320 -16.20 0.83 -22.18
CA GLY A 320 -15.76 1.97 -22.98
C GLY A 320 -15.40 3.21 -22.18
N ASP A 321 -15.73 3.30 -20.89
CA ASP A 321 -15.29 4.42 -20.04
C ASP A 321 -13.78 4.33 -19.74
N GLU A 322 -13.11 5.50 -19.71
CA GLU A 322 -11.73 5.65 -19.26
C GLU A 322 -11.71 6.29 -17.87
N VAL A 323 -10.92 5.72 -16.97
CA VAL A 323 -10.66 6.28 -15.65
C VAL A 323 -9.20 6.70 -15.56
N ALA A 324 -8.95 7.94 -15.11
CA ALA A 324 -7.62 8.49 -14.85
C ALA A 324 -7.53 8.98 -13.41
N CYS A 325 -6.57 8.46 -12.68
CA CYS A 325 -6.31 8.76 -11.27
C CYS A 325 -4.93 9.38 -11.12
N SER A 326 -4.80 10.40 -10.29
CA SER A 326 -3.50 10.97 -9.96
C SER A 326 -3.38 11.25 -8.47
N VAL A 327 -2.20 10.95 -7.93
CA VAL A 327 -1.75 11.45 -6.65
C VAL A 327 -0.47 12.24 -6.91
N GLU A 328 -0.36 13.41 -6.30
CA GLU A 328 0.78 14.31 -6.48
C GLU A 328 2.11 13.57 -6.32
N LYS A 329 3.07 13.83 -7.21
CA LYS A 329 4.40 13.18 -7.31
C LYS A 329 4.40 11.71 -7.76
N LEU A 330 3.25 11.02 -7.83
CA LEU A 330 3.20 9.58 -8.09
C LEU A 330 2.91 9.21 -9.55
N GLY A 331 2.58 10.20 -10.38
CA GLY A 331 2.19 9.99 -11.76
C GLY A 331 0.70 9.68 -11.91
N GLU A 332 0.26 9.60 -13.16
CA GLU A 332 -1.14 9.36 -13.51
C GLU A 332 -1.37 7.90 -13.91
N LEU A 333 -2.28 7.25 -13.21
CA LEU A 333 -2.79 5.91 -13.50
C LEU A 333 -4.00 6.03 -14.42
N ARG A 334 -3.97 5.42 -15.61
CA ARG A 334 -5.11 5.33 -16.53
C ARG A 334 -5.48 3.89 -16.79
N PHE A 335 -6.75 3.60 -16.94
CA PHE A 335 -7.25 2.30 -17.37
C PHE A 335 -8.60 2.44 -18.08
N GLN A 336 -8.94 1.46 -18.91
CA GLN A 336 -10.21 1.40 -19.63
C GLN A 336 -11.09 0.27 -19.08
N LEU A 337 -12.40 0.42 -19.27
CA LEU A 337 -13.40 -0.57 -18.86
C LEU A 337 -13.91 -1.35 -20.09
N ALA A 338 -14.06 -2.69 -19.95
CA ALA A 338 -14.58 -3.55 -21.00
C ALA A 338 -15.64 -4.56 -20.50
#